data_45f1847a49137ad6920c78a39b063d0a
#
_entry.id   45f1847a49137ad6920c78a39b063d0a
#
_cell.length_a   1.000
_cell.length_b   1.000
_cell.length_c   1.000
_cell.angle_alpha   90.00
_cell.angle_beta   90.00
_cell.angle_gamma   90.00
#
_symmetry.space_group_name_H-M   'P 1'
#
loop_
_entity.id
_entity.type
_entity.pdbx_description
1 polymer ?
#
loop_
_entity_poly.entity_id
_entity_poly.type
_entity_poly.pdbx_seq_one_letter_code
_entity_poly.pdbx_strand_id
1 'polypeptide(L)'
;ETSYDVVSTLRAMLGCKNTMILFVGQLIPRKGVKELIEAWCSFKEREESDVTLVCVGNGVQMGEIKQLITVKNIPDVMLAGAVDYDLIAPYYKAADCFIIPTLEDNWSLVVPEAMACNLPIATSKYNGCHPELVHPENGWVFDPLDKDSIVRTLQEIVKHSADLKQMGEVSREIVSHYTPERAAQSIMDACYIAINHRKKYGK
;
A
#
# COMPACT_ATOMS: atom_id res chain seq x y z
N GLU A 1 -26.97 1.72 5.02
CA GLU A 1 -27.19 2.61 3.84
C GLU A 1 -26.03 3.60 3.64
N THR A 2 -25.47 4.19 4.69
CA THR A 2 -24.47 5.28 4.60
C THR A 2 -23.07 4.87 4.09
N SER A 3 -22.64 3.63 4.23
CA SER A 3 -21.25 3.22 3.90
C SER A 3 -21.04 2.98 2.40
N TYR A 4 -22.02 2.43 1.70
CA TYR A 4 -21.91 2.13 0.25
C TYR A 4 -21.99 3.40 -0.59
N ASP A 5 -22.80 4.35 -0.18
CA ASP A 5 -22.98 5.64 -0.84
C ASP A 5 -21.71 6.51 -0.80
N VAL A 6 -21.01 6.52 0.35
CA VAL A 6 -19.75 7.27 0.52
C VAL A 6 -18.64 6.73 -0.39
N VAL A 7 -18.49 5.41 -0.49
CA VAL A 7 -17.47 4.77 -1.33
C VAL A 7 -17.72 5.04 -2.82
N SER A 8 -18.96 4.84 -3.28
CA SER A 8 -19.31 5.07 -4.68
C SER A 8 -19.17 6.53 -5.08
N THR A 9 -19.57 7.46 -4.20
CA THR A 9 -19.41 8.89 -4.39
C THR A 9 -17.94 9.28 -4.45
N LEU A 10 -17.10 8.74 -3.56
CA LEU A 10 -15.67 9.00 -3.55
C LEU A 10 -15.00 8.51 -4.84
N ARG A 11 -15.31 7.29 -5.30
CA ARG A 11 -14.78 6.76 -6.57
C ARG A 11 -15.18 7.64 -7.76
N ALA A 12 -16.43 8.10 -7.81
CA ALA A 12 -16.89 9.00 -8.85
C ALA A 12 -16.17 10.36 -8.83
N MET A 13 -16.00 10.96 -7.64
CA MET A 13 -15.26 12.23 -7.47
C MET A 13 -13.79 12.11 -7.88
N LEU A 14 -13.16 10.96 -7.63
CA LEU A 14 -11.78 10.67 -8.00
C LEU A 14 -11.64 10.25 -9.48
N GLY A 15 -12.73 10.15 -10.23
CA GLY A 15 -12.71 9.69 -11.62
C GLY A 15 -12.22 8.25 -11.75
N CYS A 16 -12.39 7.43 -10.70
CA CYS A 16 -11.93 6.06 -10.70
C CYS A 16 -12.67 5.22 -11.72
N LYS A 17 -11.91 4.53 -12.53
CA LYS A 17 -12.38 3.52 -13.48
C LYS A 17 -12.70 2.21 -12.74
N ASN A 18 -12.60 1.08 -13.44
CA ASN A 18 -13.00 -0.21 -12.90
C ASN A 18 -12.16 -0.66 -11.69
N THR A 19 -10.83 -0.50 -11.76
CA THR A 19 -9.90 -0.87 -10.67
C THR A 19 -9.22 0.38 -10.11
N MET A 20 -9.21 0.51 -8.78
CA MET A 20 -8.51 1.58 -8.06
C MET A 20 -7.33 1.03 -7.30
N ILE A 21 -6.12 1.44 -7.68
CA ILE A 21 -4.89 1.18 -6.92
C ILE A 21 -4.61 2.40 -6.04
N LEU A 22 -4.43 2.18 -4.74
CA LEU A 22 -4.27 3.23 -3.74
C LEU A 22 -2.84 3.26 -3.19
N PHE A 23 -2.25 4.44 -3.16
CA PHE A 23 -1.09 4.78 -2.33
C PHE A 23 -1.52 5.75 -1.23
N VAL A 24 -1.04 5.52 -0.01
CA VAL A 24 -1.21 6.44 1.14
C VAL A 24 0.15 6.69 1.77
N GLY A 25 0.54 7.95 1.90
CA GLY A 25 1.78 8.33 2.54
C GLY A 25 2.32 9.70 2.17
N GLN A 26 3.41 10.09 2.81
CA GLN A 26 4.10 11.33 2.47
C GLN A 26 4.72 11.25 1.06
N LEU A 27 4.61 12.31 0.28
CA LEU A 27 5.24 12.45 -1.03
C LEU A 27 6.68 12.98 -0.86
N ILE A 28 7.56 12.09 -0.39
CA ILE A 28 8.98 12.35 -0.13
C ILE A 28 9.84 11.27 -0.79
N PRO A 29 11.14 11.54 -1.08
CA PRO A 29 11.99 10.61 -1.85
C PRO A 29 11.99 9.17 -1.32
N ARG A 30 12.15 8.98 -0.02
CA ARG A 30 12.21 7.61 0.55
C ARG A 30 10.92 6.80 0.40
N LYS A 31 9.78 7.43 0.04
CA LYS A 31 8.51 6.73 -0.21
C LYS A 31 8.35 6.26 -1.66
N GLY A 32 9.25 6.61 -2.57
CA GLY A 32 9.32 6.05 -3.91
C GLY A 32 8.14 6.38 -4.83
N VAL A 33 7.38 7.45 -4.54
CA VAL A 33 6.17 7.77 -5.33
C VAL A 33 6.54 8.24 -6.72
N LYS A 34 7.66 8.94 -6.88
CA LYS A 34 8.15 9.36 -8.20
C LYS A 34 8.46 8.15 -9.09
N GLU A 35 9.14 7.16 -8.54
CA GLU A 35 9.46 5.88 -9.19
C GLU A 35 8.19 5.14 -9.62
N LEU A 36 7.16 5.14 -8.77
CA LEU A 36 5.85 4.58 -9.09
C LEU A 36 5.18 5.33 -10.27
N ILE A 37 5.18 6.66 -10.26
CA ILE A 37 4.57 7.47 -11.32
C ILE A 37 5.30 7.28 -12.66
N GLU A 38 6.64 7.17 -12.65
CA GLU A 38 7.42 6.87 -13.86
C GLU A 38 7.14 5.46 -14.41
N ALA A 39 6.98 4.47 -13.52
CA ALA A 39 6.59 3.13 -13.90
C ALA A 39 5.14 3.08 -14.39
N TRP A 40 4.22 3.83 -13.75
CA TRP A 40 2.84 3.96 -14.18
C TRP A 40 2.72 4.51 -15.61
N CYS A 41 3.52 5.52 -15.97
CA CYS A 41 3.60 6.01 -17.34
C CYS A 41 3.93 4.87 -18.32
N SER A 42 4.99 4.13 -18.04
CA SER A 42 5.41 3.01 -18.90
C SER A 42 4.41 1.84 -18.93
N PHE A 43 3.69 1.61 -17.82
CA PHE A 43 2.60 0.63 -17.76
C PHE A 43 1.45 1.04 -18.69
N LYS A 44 0.99 2.28 -18.64
CA LYS A 44 -0.10 2.79 -19.49
C LYS A 44 0.27 2.89 -20.97
N GLU A 45 1.55 3.06 -21.31
CA GLU A 45 2.04 3.00 -22.68
C GLU A 45 2.00 1.57 -23.26
N ARG A 46 2.12 0.55 -22.40
CA ARG A 46 2.19 -0.87 -22.82
C ARG A 46 0.86 -1.57 -22.78
N GLU A 47 -0.07 -1.06 -21.98
CA GLU A 47 -1.32 -1.77 -21.69
C GLU A 47 -2.52 -0.80 -21.56
N GLU A 48 -3.51 -0.98 -22.39
CA GLU A 48 -4.80 -0.30 -22.28
C GLU A 48 -5.61 -0.99 -21.19
N SER A 49 -5.78 -0.32 -20.06
CA SER A 49 -6.45 -0.88 -18.88
C SER A 49 -7.30 0.16 -18.15
N ASP A 50 -8.47 -0.27 -17.65
CA ASP A 50 -9.39 0.55 -16.86
C ASP A 50 -8.99 0.61 -15.38
N VAL A 51 -7.74 1.07 -15.14
CA VAL A 51 -7.16 1.19 -13.79
C VAL A 51 -6.81 2.64 -13.51
N THR A 52 -7.09 3.10 -12.29
CA THR A 52 -6.75 4.42 -11.77
C THR A 52 -5.80 4.30 -10.60
N LEU A 53 -4.71 5.07 -10.60
CA LEU A 53 -3.81 5.24 -9.46
C LEU A 53 -4.24 6.46 -8.65
N VAL A 54 -4.57 6.25 -7.39
CA VAL A 54 -4.90 7.34 -6.46
C VAL A 54 -3.81 7.45 -5.40
N CYS A 55 -3.19 8.63 -5.32
CA CYS A 55 -2.16 8.95 -4.33
C CYS A 55 -2.73 9.92 -3.29
N VAL A 56 -2.84 9.45 -2.04
CA VAL A 56 -3.27 10.24 -0.88
C VAL A 56 -2.06 10.63 -0.06
N GLY A 57 -1.88 11.92 0.15
CA GLY A 57 -0.80 12.48 0.93
C GLY A 57 -0.23 13.75 0.34
N ASN A 58 0.75 14.34 1.03
CA ASN A 58 1.46 15.53 0.62
C ASN A 58 2.93 15.42 1.00
N GLY A 59 3.78 16.28 0.46
CA GLY A 59 5.20 16.30 0.76
C GLY A 59 6.00 17.14 -0.22
N VAL A 60 7.32 17.18 0.00
CA VAL A 60 8.23 18.04 -0.78
C VAL A 60 8.26 17.70 -2.27
N GLN A 61 7.90 16.47 -2.65
CA GLN A 61 7.85 16.06 -4.06
C GLN A 61 6.51 16.32 -4.75
N MET A 62 5.48 16.83 -4.07
CA MET A 62 4.16 17.08 -4.67
C MET A 62 4.25 17.94 -5.95
N GLY A 63 5.05 19.00 -5.94
CA GLY A 63 5.24 19.88 -7.10
C GLY A 63 5.91 19.18 -8.27
N GLU A 64 6.98 18.42 -8.00
CA GLU A 64 7.73 17.65 -8.99
C GLU A 64 6.84 16.55 -9.63
N ILE A 65 6.07 15.82 -8.81
CA ILE A 65 5.16 14.78 -9.28
C ILE A 65 4.05 15.35 -10.16
N LYS A 66 3.43 16.48 -9.76
CA LYS A 66 2.43 17.17 -10.59
C LYS A 66 3.01 17.60 -11.94
N GLN A 67 4.21 18.17 -11.94
CA GLN A 67 4.89 18.56 -13.16
C GLN A 67 5.19 17.34 -14.05
N LEU A 68 5.67 16.25 -13.48
CA LEU A 68 5.94 15.00 -14.22
C LEU A 68 4.68 14.46 -14.91
N ILE A 69 3.55 14.38 -14.16
CA ILE A 69 2.26 13.95 -14.71
C ILE A 69 1.81 14.84 -15.87
N THR A 70 1.90 16.16 -15.70
CA THR A 70 1.48 17.12 -16.72
C THR A 70 2.35 17.08 -17.95
N VAL A 71 3.69 17.13 -17.80
CA VAL A 71 4.64 17.18 -18.93
C VAL A 71 4.61 15.90 -19.76
N LYS A 72 4.48 14.74 -19.09
CA LYS A 72 4.39 13.45 -19.78
C LYS A 72 2.96 13.04 -20.16
N ASN A 73 1.95 13.89 -19.84
CA ASN A 73 0.53 13.59 -20.05
C ASN A 73 0.14 12.20 -19.54
N ILE A 74 0.56 11.86 -18.30
CA ILE A 74 0.34 10.55 -17.70
C ILE A 74 -1.14 10.37 -17.35
N PRO A 75 -1.84 9.40 -17.94
CA PRO A 75 -3.27 9.24 -17.72
C PRO A 75 -3.58 8.51 -16.41
N ASP A 76 -4.80 8.71 -15.94
CA ASP A 76 -5.42 7.92 -14.86
C ASP A 76 -4.66 7.96 -13.53
N VAL A 77 -4.02 9.10 -13.22
CA VAL A 77 -3.38 9.37 -11.92
C VAL A 77 -4.10 10.50 -11.21
N MET A 78 -4.57 10.24 -10.00
CA MET A 78 -5.21 11.23 -9.14
C MET A 78 -4.35 11.51 -7.91
N LEU A 79 -3.97 12.78 -7.72
CA LEU A 79 -3.31 13.26 -6.50
C LEU A 79 -4.36 13.90 -5.59
N ALA A 80 -4.84 13.16 -4.59
CA ALA A 80 -5.91 13.61 -3.68
C ALA A 80 -5.44 14.66 -2.66
N GLY A 81 -4.11 14.81 -2.48
CA GLY A 81 -3.56 15.71 -1.46
C GLY A 81 -3.57 15.08 -0.07
N ALA A 82 -3.29 15.90 0.95
CA ALA A 82 -3.38 15.47 2.34
C ALA A 82 -4.84 15.25 2.76
N VAL A 83 -5.09 14.15 3.44
CA VAL A 83 -6.38 13.81 4.01
C VAL A 83 -6.18 13.59 5.51
N ASP A 84 -7.08 14.11 6.33
CA ASP A 84 -7.04 13.91 7.78
C ASP A 84 -7.18 12.43 8.12
N TYR A 85 -6.50 12.00 9.19
CA TYR A 85 -6.45 10.59 9.60
C TYR A 85 -7.85 9.99 9.78
N ASP A 86 -8.78 10.74 10.37
CA ASP A 86 -10.17 10.30 10.60
C ASP A 86 -10.97 10.13 9.29
N LEU A 87 -10.50 10.69 8.18
CA LEU A 87 -11.14 10.65 6.86
C LEU A 87 -10.46 9.70 5.87
N ILE A 88 -9.40 9.00 6.27
CA ILE A 88 -8.63 8.13 5.36
C ILE A 88 -9.32 6.79 5.09
N ALA A 89 -10.09 6.26 6.04
CA ALA A 89 -10.72 4.95 5.93
C ALA A 89 -11.63 4.79 4.68
N PRO A 90 -12.40 5.79 4.23
CA PRO A 90 -13.13 5.73 2.96
C PRO A 90 -12.25 5.46 1.74
N TYR A 91 -11.01 6.00 1.68
CA TYR A 91 -10.08 5.76 0.57
C TYR A 91 -9.61 4.30 0.53
N TYR A 92 -9.24 3.73 1.69
CA TYR A 92 -8.92 2.30 1.77
C TYR A 92 -10.11 1.42 1.34
N LYS A 93 -11.32 1.74 1.80
CA LYS A 93 -12.54 0.98 1.44
C LYS A 93 -12.95 1.14 -0.03
N ALA A 94 -12.54 2.23 -0.67
CA ALA A 94 -12.83 2.48 -2.08
C ALA A 94 -11.82 1.81 -3.01
N ALA A 95 -10.65 1.43 -2.51
CA ALA A 95 -9.59 0.80 -3.30
C ALA A 95 -9.85 -0.70 -3.53
N ASP A 96 -9.20 -1.22 -4.58
CA ASP A 96 -9.18 -2.64 -4.92
C ASP A 96 -7.81 -3.27 -4.62
N CYS A 97 -6.74 -2.47 -4.59
CA CYS A 97 -5.39 -2.88 -4.23
C CYS A 97 -4.63 -1.72 -3.60
N PHE A 98 -3.75 -2.02 -2.66
CA PHE A 98 -2.84 -1.04 -2.05
C PHE A 98 -1.42 -1.22 -2.58
N ILE A 99 -0.74 -0.12 -2.94
CA ILE A 99 0.64 -0.13 -3.41
C ILE A 99 1.52 0.80 -2.58
N ILE A 100 2.70 0.31 -2.16
CA ILE A 100 3.68 1.12 -1.44
C ILE A 100 5.10 0.88 -1.97
N PRO A 101 5.64 1.82 -2.78
CA PRO A 101 6.93 1.70 -3.45
C PRO A 101 8.11 2.21 -2.61
N THR A 102 8.02 2.15 -1.29
CA THR A 102 9.03 2.75 -0.41
C THR A 102 10.46 2.27 -0.74
N LEU A 103 11.40 3.19 -0.72
CA LEU A 103 12.84 2.90 -0.90
C LEU A 103 13.51 2.56 0.42
N GLU A 104 12.88 2.96 1.54
CA GLU A 104 13.35 2.68 2.89
C GLU A 104 12.17 2.83 3.87
N ASP A 105 11.82 1.77 4.56
CA ASP A 105 10.86 1.81 5.65
C ASP A 105 11.03 0.59 6.57
N ASN A 106 11.22 0.82 7.85
CA ASN A 106 11.39 -0.27 8.80
C ASN A 106 10.09 -1.05 9.02
N TRP A 107 8.95 -0.33 9.07
CA TRP A 107 7.62 -0.91 9.28
C TRP A 107 6.53 0.10 8.88
N SER A 108 5.99 -0.03 7.69
CA SER A 108 4.96 0.88 7.17
C SER A 108 3.60 0.58 7.79
N LEU A 109 3.14 1.43 8.71
CA LEU A 109 1.82 1.27 9.37
C LEU A 109 0.64 1.31 8.38
N VAL A 110 0.77 1.98 7.27
CA VAL A 110 -0.26 2.02 6.21
C VAL A 110 -0.52 0.65 5.57
N VAL A 111 0.43 -0.30 5.68
CA VAL A 111 0.23 -1.69 5.20
C VAL A 111 -0.79 -2.43 6.06
N PRO A 112 -0.62 -2.56 7.38
CA PRO A 112 -1.66 -3.16 8.22
C PRO A 112 -2.99 -2.39 8.19
N GLU A 113 -3.01 -1.08 7.98
CA GLU A 113 -4.24 -0.30 7.76
C GLU A 113 -4.98 -0.75 6.50
N ALA A 114 -4.28 -0.87 5.37
CA ALA A 114 -4.82 -1.37 4.11
C ALA A 114 -5.32 -2.82 4.23
N MET A 115 -4.53 -3.70 4.87
CA MET A 115 -4.89 -5.09 5.13
C MET A 115 -6.16 -5.19 6.01
N ALA A 116 -6.30 -4.33 7.02
CA ALA A 116 -7.48 -4.24 7.86
C ALA A 116 -8.74 -3.81 7.09
N CYS A 117 -8.56 -3.17 5.93
CA CYS A 117 -9.63 -2.80 4.99
C CYS A 117 -9.82 -3.82 3.86
N ASN A 118 -9.31 -5.05 4.00
CA ASN A 118 -9.43 -6.13 3.01
C ASN A 118 -8.75 -5.79 1.67
N LEU A 119 -7.58 -5.14 1.66
CA LEU A 119 -6.84 -4.88 0.44
C LEU A 119 -5.69 -5.87 0.25
N PRO A 120 -5.50 -6.43 -0.95
CA PRO A 120 -4.25 -7.06 -1.31
C PRO A 120 -3.15 -6.00 -1.41
N ILE A 121 -1.90 -6.41 -1.17
CA ILE A 121 -0.78 -5.50 -0.97
C ILE A 121 0.29 -5.69 -2.04
N ALA A 122 0.60 -4.63 -2.79
CA ALA A 122 1.81 -4.55 -3.59
C ALA A 122 2.85 -3.71 -2.82
N THR A 123 3.95 -4.33 -2.40
CA THR A 123 4.94 -3.66 -1.56
C THR A 123 6.35 -3.77 -2.08
N SER A 124 7.16 -2.77 -1.76
CA SER A 124 8.59 -2.79 -2.01
C SER A 124 9.32 -3.85 -1.18
N LYS A 125 10.33 -4.49 -1.75
CA LYS A 125 11.26 -5.35 -1.02
C LYS A 125 12.04 -4.64 0.09
N TYR A 126 12.08 -3.31 0.08
CA TYR A 126 12.72 -2.48 1.12
C TYR A 126 11.77 -2.05 2.23
N ASN A 127 10.55 -2.57 2.24
CA ASN A 127 9.61 -2.38 3.33
C ASN A 127 9.77 -3.51 4.35
N GLY A 128 10.22 -3.20 5.56
CA GLY A 128 10.55 -4.21 6.57
C GLY A 128 9.38 -5.08 7.03
N CYS A 129 8.14 -4.69 6.77
CA CYS A 129 6.98 -5.50 7.15
C CYS A 129 6.64 -6.61 6.13
N HIS A 130 7.19 -6.58 4.90
CA HIS A 130 6.77 -7.53 3.85
C HIS A 130 7.04 -9.00 4.18
N PRO A 131 8.17 -9.38 4.81
CA PRO A 131 8.41 -10.80 5.09
C PRO A 131 7.39 -11.45 6.02
N GLU A 132 6.70 -10.63 6.81
CA GLU A 132 5.72 -11.10 7.80
C GLU A 132 4.27 -10.89 7.37
N LEU A 133 3.99 -9.86 6.56
CA LEU A 133 2.63 -9.45 6.24
C LEU A 133 2.21 -9.74 4.81
N VAL A 134 3.16 -9.82 3.85
CA VAL A 134 2.82 -9.95 2.43
C VAL A 134 3.38 -11.24 1.86
N HIS A 135 2.47 -12.10 1.44
CA HIS A 135 2.72 -13.42 0.86
C HIS A 135 2.09 -13.53 -0.54
N PRO A 136 2.41 -14.53 -1.35
CA PRO A 136 1.83 -14.71 -2.68
C PRO A 136 0.29 -14.78 -2.70
N GLU A 137 -0.31 -15.23 -1.59
CA GLU A 137 -1.76 -15.38 -1.45
C GLU A 137 -2.49 -14.06 -1.19
N ASN A 138 -1.77 -13.01 -0.77
CA ASN A 138 -2.36 -11.71 -0.46
C ASN A 138 -1.66 -10.51 -1.11
N GLY A 139 -0.66 -10.75 -1.99
CA GLY A 139 0.00 -9.61 -2.64
C GLY A 139 1.26 -9.93 -3.42
N TRP A 140 2.00 -8.87 -3.72
CA TRP A 140 3.20 -8.88 -4.55
C TRP A 140 4.33 -8.09 -3.89
N VAL A 141 5.55 -8.57 -4.08
CA VAL A 141 6.76 -7.87 -3.65
C VAL A 141 7.57 -7.49 -4.87
N PHE A 142 7.96 -6.21 -4.98
CA PHE A 142 8.70 -5.69 -6.13
C PHE A 142 9.94 -4.89 -5.72
N ASP A 143 10.86 -4.71 -6.69
CA ASP A 143 11.99 -3.80 -6.55
C ASP A 143 11.59 -2.39 -7.04
N PRO A 144 11.47 -1.38 -6.16
CA PRO A 144 11.10 -0.03 -6.57
C PRO A 144 12.19 0.69 -7.37
N LEU A 145 13.44 0.21 -7.35
CA LEU A 145 14.56 0.73 -8.14
C LEU A 145 14.61 0.12 -9.55
N ASP A 146 13.86 -0.95 -9.80
CA ASP A 146 13.65 -1.53 -11.13
C ASP A 146 12.25 -1.13 -11.64
N LYS A 147 12.21 -0.18 -12.56
CA LYS A 147 10.96 0.29 -13.17
C LYS A 147 10.16 -0.85 -13.79
N ASP A 148 10.82 -1.81 -14.46
CA ASP A 148 10.12 -2.93 -15.06
C ASP A 148 9.57 -3.91 -14.01
N SER A 149 10.16 -3.98 -12.82
CA SER A 149 9.60 -4.74 -11.69
C SER A 149 8.26 -4.14 -11.24
N ILE A 150 8.17 -2.80 -11.13
CA ILE A 150 6.90 -2.13 -10.80
C ILE A 150 5.87 -2.37 -11.93
N VAL A 151 6.27 -2.21 -13.19
CA VAL A 151 5.38 -2.42 -14.35
C VAL A 151 4.83 -3.84 -14.36
N ARG A 152 5.67 -4.86 -14.18
CA ARG A 152 5.21 -6.26 -14.08
C ARG A 152 4.22 -6.46 -12.94
N THR A 153 4.44 -5.82 -11.78
CA THR A 153 3.52 -5.90 -10.64
C THR A 153 2.17 -5.26 -10.98
N LEU A 154 2.15 -4.10 -11.65
CA LEU A 154 0.91 -3.47 -12.10
C LEU A 154 0.15 -4.35 -13.09
N GLN A 155 0.85 -5.03 -14.02
CA GLN A 155 0.26 -5.99 -14.96
C GLN A 155 -0.33 -7.21 -14.22
N GLU A 156 0.37 -7.76 -13.22
CA GLU A 156 -0.17 -8.86 -12.41
C GLU A 156 -1.41 -8.45 -11.61
N ILE A 157 -1.46 -7.22 -11.06
CA ILE A 157 -2.67 -6.71 -10.39
C ILE A 157 -3.86 -6.68 -11.35
N VAL A 158 -3.67 -6.19 -12.58
CA VAL A 158 -4.74 -6.16 -13.59
C VAL A 158 -5.18 -7.56 -13.99
N LYS A 159 -4.24 -8.45 -14.24
CA LYS A 159 -4.48 -9.85 -14.62
C LYS A 159 -5.28 -10.61 -13.53
N HIS A 160 -5.01 -10.31 -12.27
CA HIS A 160 -5.70 -10.89 -11.11
C HIS A 160 -6.86 -10.05 -10.58
N SER A 161 -7.42 -9.13 -11.39
CA SER A 161 -8.50 -8.23 -10.95
C SER A 161 -9.73 -8.95 -10.37
N ALA A 162 -10.03 -10.15 -10.84
CA ALA A 162 -11.12 -10.98 -10.31
C ALA A 162 -10.82 -11.59 -8.93
N ASP A 163 -9.56 -11.73 -8.57
CA ASP A 163 -9.08 -12.39 -7.35
C ASP A 163 -8.78 -11.41 -6.22
N LEU A 164 -8.70 -10.09 -6.51
CA LEU A 164 -8.29 -9.06 -5.55
C LEU A 164 -9.10 -9.09 -4.27
N LYS A 165 -10.41 -9.33 -4.36
CA LYS A 165 -11.27 -9.43 -3.19
C LYS A 165 -10.88 -10.59 -2.27
N GLN A 166 -10.64 -11.77 -2.85
CA GLN A 166 -10.23 -12.95 -2.08
C GLN A 166 -8.84 -12.76 -1.46
N MET A 167 -7.90 -12.18 -2.21
CA MET A 167 -6.56 -11.83 -1.70
C MET A 167 -6.66 -10.82 -0.55
N GLY A 168 -7.58 -9.87 -0.62
CA GLY A 168 -7.86 -8.93 0.45
C GLY A 168 -8.44 -9.59 1.72
N GLU A 169 -9.26 -10.62 1.59
CA GLU A 169 -9.75 -11.41 2.72
C GLU A 169 -8.59 -12.11 3.44
N VAL A 170 -7.63 -12.65 2.69
CA VAL A 170 -6.39 -13.24 3.24
C VAL A 170 -5.56 -12.17 3.96
N SER A 171 -5.42 -10.97 3.38
CA SER A 171 -4.75 -9.83 4.05
C SER A 171 -5.39 -9.54 5.41
N ARG A 172 -6.72 -9.50 5.47
CA ARG A 172 -7.47 -9.23 6.71
C ARG A 172 -7.24 -10.31 7.76
N GLU A 173 -7.22 -11.58 7.35
CA GLU A 173 -6.94 -12.70 8.24
C GLU A 173 -5.53 -12.56 8.84
N ILE A 174 -4.50 -12.35 8.01
CA ILE A 174 -3.12 -12.19 8.45
C ILE A 174 -3.01 -11.06 9.47
N VAL A 175 -3.51 -9.85 9.16
CA VAL A 175 -3.38 -8.68 10.04
C VAL A 175 -4.17 -8.82 11.33
N SER A 176 -5.23 -9.63 11.37
CA SER A 176 -6.03 -9.87 12.59
C SER A 176 -5.22 -10.48 13.74
N HIS A 177 -4.09 -11.10 13.42
CA HIS A 177 -3.16 -11.66 14.41
C HIS A 177 -2.21 -10.63 15.02
N TYR A 178 -2.13 -9.41 14.49
CA TYR A 178 -1.26 -8.34 14.97
C TYR A 178 -2.03 -7.36 15.85
N THR A 179 -2.35 -7.80 17.08
CA THR A 179 -3.12 -6.99 18.04
C THR A 179 -2.22 -6.40 19.12
N PRO A 180 -2.64 -5.28 19.78
CA PRO A 180 -1.92 -4.72 20.92
C PRO A 180 -1.71 -5.73 22.06
N GLU A 181 -2.68 -6.60 22.32
CA GLU A 181 -2.62 -7.61 23.38
C GLU A 181 -1.52 -8.63 23.06
N ARG A 182 -1.45 -9.09 21.80
CA ARG A 182 -0.39 -10.02 21.38
C ARG A 182 0.98 -9.37 21.43
N ALA A 183 1.09 -8.11 21.02
CA ALA A 183 2.34 -7.34 21.13
C ALA A 183 2.79 -7.22 22.60
N ALA A 184 1.88 -6.86 23.49
CA ALA A 184 2.14 -6.77 24.93
C ALA A 184 2.60 -8.14 25.51
N GLN A 185 1.91 -9.23 25.15
CA GLN A 185 2.29 -10.57 25.58
C GLN A 185 3.69 -10.95 25.08
N SER A 186 4.01 -10.69 23.82
CA SER A 186 5.33 -10.98 23.25
C SER A 186 6.46 -10.21 23.96
N ILE A 187 6.21 -8.95 24.33
CA ILE A 187 7.16 -8.15 25.12
C ILE A 187 7.36 -8.77 26.52
N MET A 188 6.28 -9.16 27.19
CA MET A 188 6.36 -9.81 28.50
C MET A 188 7.14 -11.14 28.44
N ASP A 189 6.87 -11.95 27.42
CA ASP A 189 7.56 -13.23 27.21
C ASP A 189 9.07 -13.01 26.98
N ALA A 190 9.44 -12.03 26.16
CA ALA A 190 10.84 -11.66 25.95
C ALA A 190 11.54 -11.20 27.26
N CYS A 191 10.82 -10.42 28.10
CA CYS A 191 11.33 -10.03 29.40
C CYS A 191 11.55 -11.23 30.33
N TYR A 192 10.59 -12.17 30.39
CA TYR A 192 10.73 -13.39 31.20
C TYR A 192 11.91 -14.25 30.72
N ILE A 193 12.08 -14.41 29.42
CA ILE A 193 13.23 -15.14 28.85
C ILE A 193 14.55 -14.50 29.26
N ALA A 194 14.67 -13.17 29.13
CA ALA A 194 15.87 -12.42 29.49
C ALA A 194 16.22 -12.56 31.00
N ILE A 195 15.21 -12.44 31.87
CA ILE A 195 15.40 -12.59 33.33
C ILE A 195 15.82 -14.01 33.69
N ASN A 196 15.21 -15.02 33.10
CA ASN A 196 15.53 -16.42 33.38
C ASN A 196 16.90 -16.79 32.82
N HIS A 197 17.28 -16.27 31.66
CA HIS A 197 18.63 -16.46 31.10
C HIS A 197 19.69 -15.87 32.01
N ARG A 198 19.47 -14.64 32.55
CA ARG A 198 20.38 -14.02 33.52
C ARG A 198 20.54 -14.81 34.80
N LYS A 199 19.42 -15.41 35.33
CA LYS A 199 19.49 -16.27 36.52
C LYS A 199 20.30 -17.53 36.28
N LYS A 200 20.29 -18.09 35.07
CA LYS A 200 20.95 -19.35 34.73
C LYS A 200 22.43 -19.17 34.38
N TYR A 201 22.84 -18.04 33.79
CA TYR A 201 24.17 -17.80 33.23
C TYR A 201 24.85 -16.53 33.76
N GLY A 202 24.17 -15.71 34.54
CA GLY A 202 24.75 -14.51 35.15
C GLY A 202 25.60 -14.92 36.37
N LYS A 203 26.92 -14.82 36.24
CA LYS A 203 27.83 -14.74 37.37
C LYS A 203 28.01 -13.28 37.70
#